data_9403bb1137a1037a283fde3384e4e539
#
_entry.id   9403bb1137a1037a283fde3384e4e539
#
_cell.length_a   1.000
_cell.length_b   1.000
_cell.length_c   1.000
_cell.angle_alpha   90.00
_cell.angle_beta   90.00
_cell.angle_gamma   90.00
#
_symmetry.space_group_name_H-M   'P 1'
#
loop_
_entity.id
_entity.type
_entity.pdbx_description
1 polymer ?
#
loop_
_entity_poly.entity_id
_entity_poly.type
_entity_poly.pdbx_seq_one_letter_code
_entity_poly.pdbx_strand_id
1 'polypeptide(L)'
;MNTGQHWLCAQLGAREHYAIPRALQRHHRLDGFYTDYWGKGGTRLLASKFNSKATRSLAAKHHPDIPEQKIRSRNLRSLLWTSQLKLAAGFPSTNNMYRGYCEVGRKFACSVARQLDSHYPQNTVYFGYDTTSLEIMEKLRKENVLCVVGQVDPCRTEIELVREEAKTWPGWQANALEVPQVFFDRHEAEWELADKVIVNSEFSRQALISQGVISNKIAVIPLAYEPQVQPEIQENEKTPVFTNVRPLKVLYLGQVNLRKGIQYLMKAAATLPQGLVTIDVVGPIHISEAAVKTA
;
A
#
# COMPACT_ATOMS: atom_id res chain seq x y z
N MET A 1 35.16 12.43 -4.93
CA MET A 1 34.54 11.11 -4.77
C MET A 1 33.13 11.34 -4.22
N ASN A 2 32.12 10.71 -4.83
CA ASN A 2 30.73 10.93 -4.43
C ASN A 2 30.47 10.17 -3.11
N THR A 3 30.52 10.88 -1.96
CA THR A 3 30.30 10.30 -0.61
C THR A 3 28.84 10.09 -0.29
N GLY A 4 27.98 10.07 -1.31
CA GLY A 4 26.56 9.89 -1.17
C GLY A 4 26.18 8.46 -0.73
N GLN A 5 25.07 8.32 -0.01
CA GLN A 5 24.48 7.02 0.31
C GLN A 5 24.06 6.29 -0.95
N HIS A 6 24.25 4.98 -0.98
CA HIS A 6 23.82 4.05 -2.02
C HIS A 6 22.58 3.28 -1.56
N TRP A 7 21.54 3.24 -2.37
CA TRP A 7 20.27 2.67 -1.94
C TRP A 7 19.87 1.45 -2.76
N LEU A 8 19.53 0.42 -2.04
CA LEU A 8 18.83 -0.76 -2.54
C LEU A 8 17.37 -0.67 -2.18
N CYS A 9 16.49 -0.77 -3.13
CA CYS A 9 15.05 -0.75 -2.89
C CYS A 9 14.41 -2.09 -3.23
N ALA A 10 13.47 -2.55 -2.39
CA ALA A 10 12.63 -3.70 -2.70
C ALA A 10 11.15 -3.40 -2.44
N GLN A 11 10.28 -3.70 -3.42
CA GLN A 11 8.84 -3.57 -3.23
C GLN A 11 8.04 -4.56 -4.06
N LEU A 12 6.97 -5.05 -3.45
CA LEU A 12 5.97 -5.90 -4.09
C LEU A 12 4.87 -5.01 -4.70
N GLY A 13 4.70 -5.09 -6.03
CA GLY A 13 3.75 -4.26 -6.75
C GLY A 13 4.23 -2.82 -7.02
N ALA A 14 3.33 -2.01 -7.58
CA ALA A 14 3.59 -0.62 -7.97
C ALA A 14 3.18 0.38 -6.87
N ARG A 15 3.60 0.13 -5.61
CA ARG A 15 3.27 1.03 -4.50
C ARG A 15 3.70 2.46 -4.80
N GLU A 16 2.81 3.41 -4.50
CA GLU A 16 3.06 4.85 -4.64
C GLU A 16 3.63 5.23 -6.01
N HIS A 17 3.25 4.47 -7.06
CA HIS A 17 3.81 4.64 -8.41
C HIS A 17 5.34 4.70 -8.42
N TYR A 18 5.99 3.86 -7.57
CA TYR A 18 7.45 3.79 -7.41
C TYR A 18 8.09 5.10 -6.91
N ALA A 19 7.37 5.90 -6.09
CA ALA A 19 7.85 7.21 -5.65
C ALA A 19 9.24 7.18 -5.02
N ILE A 20 9.50 6.23 -4.11
CA ILE A 20 10.79 6.12 -3.42
C ILE A 20 11.94 5.78 -4.38
N PRO A 21 11.92 4.67 -5.14
CA PRO A 21 13.02 4.37 -6.06
C PRO A 21 13.17 5.43 -7.17
N ARG A 22 12.09 6.10 -7.61
CA ARG A 22 12.16 7.24 -8.53
C ARG A 22 12.90 8.43 -7.92
N ALA A 23 12.55 8.82 -6.69
CA ALA A 23 13.21 9.91 -5.98
C ALA A 23 14.71 9.63 -5.81
N LEU A 24 15.05 8.43 -5.38
CA LEU A 24 16.45 8.01 -5.24
C LEU A 24 17.20 8.00 -6.58
N GLN A 25 16.53 7.58 -7.66
CA GLN A 25 17.10 7.62 -9.02
C GLN A 25 17.33 9.07 -9.50
N ARG A 26 16.39 9.97 -9.26
CA ARG A 26 16.55 11.41 -9.59
C ARG A 26 17.77 12.04 -8.91
N HIS A 27 18.09 11.56 -7.71
CA HIS A 27 19.29 12.00 -6.96
C HIS A 27 20.54 11.14 -7.20
N HIS A 28 20.54 10.25 -8.21
CA HIS A 28 21.63 9.34 -8.53
C HIS A 28 22.08 8.45 -7.36
N ARG A 29 21.16 8.11 -6.45
CA ARG A 29 21.42 7.29 -5.26
C ARG A 29 20.86 5.87 -5.36
N LEU A 30 20.04 5.54 -6.33
CA LEU A 30 19.50 4.20 -6.51
C LEU A 30 20.55 3.30 -7.16
N ASP A 31 20.96 2.22 -6.49
CA ASP A 31 21.90 1.22 -7.04
C ASP A 31 21.16 -0.01 -7.58
N GLY A 32 20.10 -0.45 -6.89
CA GLY A 32 19.30 -1.59 -7.29
C GLY A 32 17.85 -1.48 -6.87
N PHE A 33 16.96 -1.91 -7.76
CA PHE A 33 15.52 -1.98 -7.48
C PHE A 33 15.00 -3.40 -7.73
N TYR A 34 14.56 -4.06 -6.66
CA TYR A 34 14.01 -5.40 -6.66
C TYR A 34 12.49 -5.34 -6.61
N THR A 35 11.84 -5.99 -7.58
CA THR A 35 10.36 -6.01 -7.63
C THR A 35 9.84 -7.36 -8.13
N ASP A 36 8.57 -7.61 -7.87
CA ASP A 36 7.90 -8.84 -8.30
C ASP A 36 7.81 -8.92 -9.82
N TYR A 37 7.26 -7.91 -10.44
CA TYR A 37 7.04 -7.83 -11.87
C TYR A 37 7.44 -6.46 -12.42
N TRP A 38 8.08 -6.47 -13.59
CA TRP A 38 8.42 -5.28 -14.35
C TRP A 38 8.08 -5.46 -15.82
N GLY A 39 7.29 -4.54 -16.36
CA GLY A 39 6.89 -4.54 -17.78
C GLY A 39 8.03 -4.08 -18.68
N LYS A 40 8.83 -5.01 -19.23
CA LYS A 40 9.85 -4.72 -20.24
C LYS A 40 9.22 -4.40 -21.60
N GLY A 41 9.95 -3.70 -22.48
CA GLY A 41 9.46 -3.22 -23.77
C GLY A 41 8.66 -4.23 -24.58
N GLY A 42 9.13 -5.49 -24.73
CA GLY A 42 8.42 -6.54 -25.46
C GLY A 42 7.10 -6.98 -24.81
N THR A 43 7.05 -7.06 -23.47
CA THR A 43 5.81 -7.40 -22.75
C THR A 43 4.79 -6.27 -22.77
N ARG A 44 5.23 -5.01 -22.86
CA ARG A 44 4.34 -3.84 -23.04
C ARG A 44 3.71 -3.84 -24.42
N LEU A 45 4.48 -4.16 -25.46
CA LEU A 45 3.98 -4.27 -26.82
C LEU A 45 2.94 -5.40 -26.98
N LEU A 46 3.16 -6.54 -26.32
CA LEU A 46 2.18 -7.63 -26.26
C LEU A 46 0.92 -7.23 -25.50
N ALA A 47 1.07 -6.54 -24.37
CA ALA A 47 -0.06 -6.09 -23.56
C ALA A 47 -0.94 -5.05 -24.27
N SER A 48 -0.37 -4.23 -25.16
CA SER A 48 -1.14 -3.29 -26.00
C SER A 48 -2.03 -4.00 -27.01
N LYS A 49 -1.66 -5.20 -27.45
CA LYS A 49 -2.44 -6.02 -28.40
C LYS A 49 -3.58 -6.80 -27.72
N PHE A 50 -3.43 -7.15 -26.44
CA PHE A 50 -4.43 -7.90 -25.68
C PHE A 50 -5.15 -6.98 -24.68
N ASN A 51 -6.33 -6.48 -25.04
CA ASN A 51 -7.07 -5.46 -24.28
C ASN A 51 -7.77 -6.00 -23.02
N SER A 52 -7.17 -6.95 -22.30
CA SER A 52 -7.73 -7.45 -21.03
C SER A 52 -7.32 -6.59 -19.84
N LYS A 53 -8.17 -6.54 -18.77
CA LYS A 53 -7.85 -5.84 -17.52
C LYS A 53 -6.54 -6.33 -16.91
N ALA A 54 -6.25 -7.63 -17.02
CA ALA A 54 -5.04 -8.25 -16.48
C ALA A 54 -3.78 -7.80 -17.24
N THR A 55 -3.82 -7.79 -18.57
CA THR A 55 -2.69 -7.36 -19.41
C THR A 55 -2.40 -5.87 -19.25
N ARG A 56 -3.43 -5.02 -19.16
CA ARG A 56 -3.27 -3.59 -18.84
C ARG A 56 -2.63 -3.35 -17.47
N SER A 57 -3.07 -4.09 -16.45
CA SER A 57 -2.49 -4.01 -15.11
C SER A 57 -1.02 -4.43 -15.07
N LEU A 58 -0.62 -5.43 -15.83
CA LEU A 58 0.79 -5.86 -15.94
C LEU A 58 1.63 -4.84 -16.73
N ALA A 59 1.10 -4.29 -17.82
CA ALA A 59 1.77 -3.26 -18.60
C ALA A 59 2.01 -1.96 -17.80
N ALA A 60 1.10 -1.64 -16.87
CA ALA A 60 1.21 -0.49 -15.97
C ALA A 60 2.30 -0.65 -14.88
N LYS A 61 2.80 -1.87 -14.65
CA LYS A 61 3.92 -2.11 -13.71
C LYS A 61 5.27 -1.73 -14.35
N HIS A 62 5.46 -0.44 -14.59
CA HIS A 62 6.65 0.16 -15.17
C HIS A 62 6.66 1.65 -14.87
N HIS A 63 7.84 2.26 -14.80
CA HIS A 63 8.00 3.72 -14.77
C HIS A 63 9.23 4.15 -15.56
N PRO A 64 9.14 5.19 -16.43
CA PRO A 64 10.26 5.61 -17.29
C PRO A 64 11.45 6.20 -16.52
N ASP A 65 11.22 6.76 -15.33
CA ASP A 65 12.27 7.36 -14.51
C ASP A 65 13.27 6.34 -13.94
N ILE A 66 12.97 5.03 -13.98
CA ILE A 66 13.85 4.00 -13.42
C ILE A 66 14.52 3.23 -14.56
N PRO A 67 15.85 3.33 -14.72
CA PRO A 67 16.60 2.62 -15.77
C PRO A 67 16.49 1.10 -15.62
N GLU A 68 16.25 0.40 -16.72
CA GLU A 68 16.09 -1.07 -16.73
C GLU A 68 17.30 -1.82 -16.16
N GLN A 69 18.51 -1.26 -16.30
CA GLN A 69 19.74 -1.85 -15.80
C GLN A 69 19.77 -2.01 -14.27
N LYS A 70 19.05 -1.13 -13.57
CA LYS A 70 18.94 -1.15 -12.10
C LYS A 70 17.85 -2.08 -11.58
N ILE A 71 17.02 -2.64 -12.47
CA ILE A 71 15.84 -3.43 -12.10
C ILE A 71 16.19 -4.92 -12.05
N ARG A 72 15.77 -5.53 -10.95
CA ARG A 72 15.83 -6.98 -10.71
C ARG A 72 14.42 -7.49 -10.45
N SER A 73 13.80 -8.11 -11.46
CA SER A 73 12.42 -8.65 -11.37
C SER A 73 12.38 -10.15 -11.65
N ARG A 74 11.38 -10.82 -11.08
CA ARG A 74 11.12 -12.27 -11.24
C ARG A 74 9.75 -12.50 -11.87
N ASN A 75 9.51 -11.92 -13.04
CA ASN A 75 8.21 -11.85 -13.72
C ASN A 75 7.43 -13.18 -13.73
N LEU A 76 8.05 -14.31 -14.07
CA LEU A 76 7.38 -15.62 -14.11
C LEU A 76 6.93 -16.08 -12.72
N ARG A 77 7.77 -15.93 -11.69
CA ARG A 77 7.42 -16.31 -10.31
C ARG A 77 6.34 -15.40 -9.73
N SER A 78 6.38 -14.13 -10.09
CA SER A 78 5.39 -13.14 -9.68
C SER A 78 3.98 -13.49 -10.14
N LEU A 79 3.81 -14.02 -11.33
CA LEU A 79 2.50 -14.48 -11.82
C LEU A 79 1.94 -15.61 -10.95
N LEU A 80 2.78 -16.54 -10.48
CA LEU A 80 2.39 -17.58 -9.54
C LEU A 80 2.00 -17.01 -8.18
N TRP A 81 2.77 -16.06 -7.63
CA TRP A 81 2.44 -15.41 -6.36
C TRP A 81 1.14 -14.61 -6.43
N THR A 82 0.94 -13.87 -7.53
CA THR A 82 -0.31 -13.12 -7.77
C THR A 82 -1.53 -14.05 -7.84
N SER A 83 -1.39 -15.22 -8.47
CA SER A 83 -2.48 -16.21 -8.51
C SER A 83 -2.79 -16.78 -7.12
N GLN A 84 -1.77 -17.04 -6.29
CA GLN A 84 -1.95 -17.47 -4.91
C GLN A 84 -2.67 -16.42 -4.06
N LEU A 85 -2.30 -15.14 -4.19
CA LEU A 85 -2.98 -14.05 -3.50
C LEU A 85 -4.45 -13.93 -3.92
N LYS A 86 -4.74 -14.07 -5.23
CA LYS A 86 -6.12 -14.04 -5.72
C LYS A 86 -6.95 -15.21 -5.21
N LEU A 87 -6.35 -16.39 -5.12
CA LEU A 87 -7.00 -17.57 -4.53
C LEU A 87 -7.26 -17.34 -3.04
N ALA A 88 -6.28 -16.84 -2.28
CA ALA A 88 -6.44 -16.53 -0.87
C ALA A 88 -7.50 -15.42 -0.63
N ALA A 89 -7.55 -14.40 -1.47
CA ALA A 89 -8.54 -13.32 -1.40
C ALA A 89 -9.96 -13.76 -1.82
N GLY A 90 -10.08 -14.87 -2.57
CA GLY A 90 -11.35 -15.48 -2.94
C GLY A 90 -12.01 -16.29 -1.80
N PHE A 91 -11.29 -16.59 -0.71
CA PHE A 91 -11.87 -17.20 0.46
C PHE A 91 -12.59 -16.15 1.33
N PRO A 92 -13.75 -16.46 1.90
CA PRO A 92 -14.52 -15.52 2.74
C PRO A 92 -13.81 -15.19 4.06
N SER A 93 -12.78 -15.94 4.45
CA SER A 93 -12.02 -15.75 5.69
C SER A 93 -10.91 -14.70 5.52
N THR A 94 -10.96 -13.63 6.30
CA THR A 94 -9.90 -12.62 6.38
C THR A 94 -8.60 -13.22 6.92
N ASN A 95 -8.67 -14.21 7.80
CA ASN A 95 -7.51 -14.95 8.31
C ASN A 95 -6.67 -15.55 7.17
N ASN A 96 -7.31 -16.23 6.22
CA ASN A 96 -6.61 -16.83 5.07
C ASN A 96 -5.98 -15.75 4.16
N MET A 97 -6.64 -14.61 4.01
CA MET A 97 -6.11 -13.47 3.25
C MET A 97 -4.81 -12.93 3.88
N TYR A 98 -4.79 -12.67 5.19
CA TYR A 98 -3.59 -12.17 5.89
C TYR A 98 -2.44 -13.20 5.90
N ARG A 99 -2.76 -14.51 6.06
CA ARG A 99 -1.77 -15.59 5.88
C ARG A 99 -1.19 -15.58 4.46
N GLY A 100 -2.04 -15.36 3.45
CA GLY A 100 -1.62 -15.23 2.06
C GLY A 100 -0.66 -14.05 1.85
N TYR A 101 -0.92 -12.89 2.45
CA TYR A 101 -0.03 -11.73 2.40
C TYR A 101 1.34 -12.05 3.02
N CYS A 102 1.39 -12.64 4.21
CA CYS A 102 2.63 -13.04 4.85
C CYS A 102 3.42 -14.04 4.00
N GLU A 103 2.76 -15.05 3.46
CA GLU A 103 3.43 -16.09 2.66
C GLU A 103 3.99 -15.55 1.34
N VAL A 104 3.24 -14.69 0.64
CA VAL A 104 3.74 -14.05 -0.59
C VAL A 104 4.84 -13.04 -0.28
N GLY A 105 4.71 -12.28 0.81
CA GLY A 105 5.76 -11.39 1.29
C GLY A 105 7.06 -12.14 1.58
N ARG A 106 6.97 -13.25 2.31
CA ARG A 106 8.08 -14.15 2.61
C ARG A 106 8.74 -14.70 1.34
N LYS A 107 7.95 -15.21 0.40
CA LYS A 107 8.47 -15.74 -0.88
C LYS A 107 9.19 -14.68 -1.69
N PHE A 108 8.63 -13.47 -1.74
CA PHE A 108 9.27 -12.33 -2.39
C PHE A 108 10.58 -11.98 -1.69
N ALA A 109 10.58 -11.77 -0.38
CA ALA A 109 11.76 -11.41 0.40
C ALA A 109 12.87 -12.47 0.29
N CYS A 110 12.56 -13.77 0.41
CA CYS A 110 13.49 -14.85 0.17
C CYS A 110 14.07 -14.85 -1.26
N SER A 111 13.23 -14.50 -2.26
CA SER A 111 13.68 -14.42 -3.66
C SER A 111 14.65 -13.25 -3.89
N VAL A 112 14.39 -12.11 -3.24
CA VAL A 112 15.31 -10.96 -3.27
C VAL A 112 16.58 -11.28 -2.51
N ALA A 113 16.51 -11.80 -1.29
CA ALA A 113 17.64 -12.14 -0.46
C ALA A 113 18.67 -13.06 -1.17
N ARG A 114 18.18 -13.99 -2.02
CA ARG A 114 19.05 -14.85 -2.84
C ARG A 114 19.78 -14.13 -3.99
N GLN A 115 19.33 -12.93 -4.36
CA GLN A 115 19.92 -12.12 -5.44
C GLN A 115 20.84 -11.03 -4.93
N LEU A 116 20.82 -10.79 -3.61
CA LEU A 116 21.68 -9.81 -2.97
C LEU A 116 23.13 -10.31 -2.91
N ASP A 117 24.04 -9.39 -3.08
CA ASP A 117 25.48 -9.64 -2.94
C ASP A 117 25.85 -9.93 -1.47
N SER A 118 27.09 -10.35 -1.25
CA SER A 118 27.65 -10.62 0.09
C SER A 118 28.54 -9.48 0.62
N HIS A 119 28.74 -8.43 -0.15
CA HIS A 119 29.55 -7.27 0.26
C HIS A 119 28.94 -5.99 -0.31
N TYR A 120 28.85 -4.97 0.54
CA TYR A 120 28.32 -3.66 0.17
C TYR A 120 29.22 -2.53 0.65
N PRO A 121 29.27 -1.39 -0.06
CA PRO A 121 29.90 -0.16 0.46
C PRO A 121 29.33 0.22 1.83
N GLN A 122 30.16 0.76 2.71
CA GLN A 122 29.77 1.13 4.10
C GLN A 122 28.59 2.09 4.21
N ASN A 123 28.32 2.88 3.15
CA ASN A 123 27.22 3.83 3.09
C ASN A 123 25.99 3.29 2.36
N THR A 124 25.89 1.97 2.20
CA THR A 124 24.71 1.34 1.60
C THR A 124 23.53 1.34 2.57
N VAL A 125 22.35 1.68 2.06
CA VAL A 125 21.08 1.66 2.78
C VAL A 125 20.08 0.84 2.00
N TYR A 126 19.31 0.02 2.70
CA TYR A 126 18.18 -0.72 2.16
C TYR A 126 16.87 -0.01 2.51
N PHE A 127 15.96 0.07 1.55
CA PHE A 127 14.58 0.45 1.76
C PHE A 127 13.63 -0.63 1.23
N GLY A 128 12.67 -1.03 2.06
CA GLY A 128 11.57 -1.91 1.66
C GLY A 128 10.30 -1.61 2.44
N TYR A 129 9.19 -2.21 2.01
CA TYR A 129 7.92 -2.07 2.72
C TYR A 129 7.69 -3.22 3.68
N ASP A 130 6.85 -2.98 4.68
CA ASP A 130 6.35 -3.97 5.63
C ASP A 130 5.82 -5.24 4.95
N THR A 131 5.75 -6.33 5.70
CA THR A 131 5.42 -7.68 5.26
C THR A 131 6.37 -8.30 4.22
N THR A 132 7.21 -7.52 3.55
CA THR A 132 8.04 -7.96 2.42
C THR A 132 9.55 -7.77 2.65
N SER A 133 9.97 -7.34 3.83
CA SER A 133 11.36 -6.95 4.10
C SER A 133 12.13 -7.89 5.04
N LEU A 134 11.45 -8.72 5.83
CA LEU A 134 12.07 -9.49 6.92
C LEU A 134 13.33 -10.26 6.48
N GLU A 135 13.21 -11.19 5.55
CA GLU A 135 14.32 -12.07 5.13
C GLU A 135 15.40 -11.32 4.33
N ILE A 136 15.06 -10.17 3.76
CA ILE A 136 16.03 -9.27 3.13
C ILE A 136 16.88 -8.61 4.20
N MET A 137 16.26 -8.06 5.24
CA MET A 137 16.94 -7.40 6.34
C MET A 137 17.77 -8.36 7.17
N GLU A 138 17.28 -9.58 7.44
CA GLU A 138 18.06 -10.65 8.09
C GLU A 138 19.40 -10.93 7.39
N LYS A 139 19.42 -10.87 6.05
CA LYS A 139 20.66 -11.02 5.27
C LYS A 139 21.51 -9.75 5.33
N LEU A 140 20.93 -8.58 5.08
CA LEU A 140 21.64 -7.32 4.97
C LEU A 140 22.27 -6.85 6.30
N ARG A 141 21.62 -7.16 7.42
CA ARG A 141 22.18 -6.89 8.76
C ARG A 141 23.51 -7.61 9.01
N LYS A 142 23.73 -8.80 8.44
CA LYS A 142 25.00 -9.54 8.52
C LYS A 142 26.11 -8.84 7.75
N GLU A 143 25.76 -8.00 6.79
CA GLU A 143 26.67 -7.21 5.96
C GLU A 143 26.78 -5.74 6.44
N ASN A 144 26.25 -5.42 7.63
CA ASN A 144 26.22 -4.07 8.23
C ASN A 144 25.53 -3.01 7.36
N VAL A 145 24.57 -3.39 6.53
CA VAL A 145 23.75 -2.48 5.74
C VAL A 145 22.65 -1.88 6.61
N LEU A 146 22.50 -0.56 6.58
CA LEU A 146 21.38 0.12 7.26
C LEU A 146 20.04 -0.24 6.61
N CYS A 147 19.05 -0.57 7.42
CA CYS A 147 17.75 -1.04 6.97
C CYS A 147 16.64 -0.05 7.33
N VAL A 148 15.86 0.34 6.33
CA VAL A 148 14.72 1.24 6.45
C VAL A 148 13.45 0.52 5.98
N VAL A 149 12.40 0.52 6.81
CA VAL A 149 11.10 -0.07 6.48
C VAL A 149 10.04 1.03 6.34
N GLY A 150 9.34 1.04 5.22
CA GLY A 150 8.13 1.84 5.02
C GLY A 150 6.91 1.08 5.55
N GLN A 151 6.34 1.55 6.65
CA GLN A 151 5.12 0.99 7.23
C GLN A 151 3.90 1.60 6.54
N VAL A 152 3.06 0.75 5.95
CA VAL A 152 1.95 1.18 5.08
C VAL A 152 0.73 1.60 5.87
N ASP A 153 0.42 0.87 6.93
CA ASP A 153 -0.75 1.06 7.78
C ASP A 153 -0.38 1.03 9.27
N PRO A 154 -1.30 1.41 10.19
CA PRO A 154 -1.05 1.40 11.63
C PRO A 154 -1.02 0.00 12.28
N CYS A 155 -0.95 -1.08 11.50
CA CYS A 155 -0.87 -2.46 11.93
C CYS A 155 -1.99 -2.84 12.91
N ARG A 156 -1.66 -3.32 14.13
CA ARG A 156 -2.62 -3.78 15.16
C ARG A 156 -3.67 -2.70 15.49
N THR A 157 -3.26 -1.44 15.58
CA THR A 157 -4.17 -0.33 15.89
C THR A 157 -5.29 -0.18 14.86
N GLU A 158 -5.00 -0.33 13.56
CA GLU A 158 -6.05 -0.29 12.53
C GLU A 158 -7.05 -1.43 12.72
N ILE A 159 -6.56 -2.63 13.01
CA ILE A 159 -7.40 -3.82 13.21
C ILE A 159 -8.33 -3.64 14.42
N GLU A 160 -7.81 -3.11 15.51
CA GLU A 160 -8.58 -2.84 16.73
C GLU A 160 -9.66 -1.80 16.50
N LEU A 161 -9.33 -0.68 15.85
CA LEU A 161 -10.30 0.36 15.50
C LEU A 161 -11.42 -0.19 14.61
N VAL A 162 -11.10 -0.99 13.60
CA VAL A 162 -12.13 -1.60 12.73
C VAL A 162 -13.00 -2.58 13.50
N ARG A 163 -12.44 -3.31 14.47
CA ARG A 163 -13.23 -4.19 15.35
C ARG A 163 -14.18 -3.42 16.26
N GLU A 164 -13.76 -2.26 16.76
CA GLU A 164 -14.60 -1.37 17.56
C GLU A 164 -15.73 -0.77 16.71
N GLU A 165 -15.42 -0.33 15.49
CA GLU A 165 -16.45 0.12 14.54
C GLU A 165 -17.47 -0.99 14.26
N ALA A 166 -17.03 -2.22 14.10
CA ALA A 166 -17.95 -3.34 13.88
C ALA A 166 -18.87 -3.63 15.06
N LYS A 167 -18.45 -3.33 16.29
CA LYS A 167 -19.32 -3.41 17.49
C LYS A 167 -20.34 -2.26 17.51
N THR A 168 -19.91 -1.05 17.11
CA THR A 168 -20.76 0.14 17.03
C THR A 168 -21.81 0.03 15.93
N TRP A 169 -21.47 -0.68 14.84
CA TRP A 169 -22.32 -0.89 13.66
C TRP A 169 -22.59 -2.37 13.42
N PRO A 170 -23.35 -3.03 14.32
CA PRO A 170 -23.62 -4.46 14.22
C PRO A 170 -24.36 -4.80 12.93
N GLY A 171 -23.92 -5.90 12.28
CA GLY A 171 -24.51 -6.35 11.01
C GLY A 171 -24.01 -5.62 9.75
N TRP A 172 -23.16 -4.60 9.88
CA TRP A 172 -22.61 -3.90 8.71
C TRP A 172 -21.47 -4.65 8.04
N GLN A 173 -20.62 -5.35 8.78
CA GLN A 173 -19.57 -6.15 8.19
C GLN A 173 -20.11 -7.43 7.54
N ALA A 174 -19.66 -7.72 6.32
CA ALA A 174 -20.00 -8.98 5.65
C ALA A 174 -19.35 -10.20 6.33
N ASN A 175 -18.12 -10.03 6.87
CA ASN A 175 -17.36 -11.09 7.54
C ASN A 175 -16.63 -10.54 8.76
N ALA A 176 -16.41 -11.40 9.77
CA ALA A 176 -15.58 -11.06 10.93
C ALA A 176 -14.14 -10.76 10.50
N LEU A 177 -13.56 -9.72 11.11
CA LEU A 177 -12.15 -9.36 10.88
C LEU A 177 -11.24 -10.23 11.75
N GLU A 178 -10.76 -11.33 11.20
CA GLU A 178 -9.81 -12.24 11.82
C GLU A 178 -8.42 -12.02 11.22
N VAL A 179 -7.46 -11.65 12.05
CA VAL A 179 -6.06 -11.46 11.65
C VAL A 179 -5.19 -12.44 12.43
N PRO A 180 -4.42 -13.31 11.76
CA PRO A 180 -3.59 -14.30 12.43
C PRO A 180 -2.38 -13.65 13.11
N GLN A 181 -1.94 -14.21 14.23
CA GLN A 181 -0.80 -13.70 15.00
C GLN A 181 0.47 -13.57 14.15
N VAL A 182 0.71 -14.51 13.22
CA VAL A 182 1.88 -14.49 12.32
C VAL A 182 1.99 -13.19 11.50
N PHE A 183 0.88 -12.48 11.26
CA PHE A 183 0.90 -11.18 10.60
C PHE A 183 1.55 -10.11 11.50
N PHE A 184 1.18 -10.08 12.77
CA PHE A 184 1.75 -9.15 13.73
C PHE A 184 3.20 -9.49 14.06
N ASP A 185 3.51 -10.78 14.32
CA ASP A 185 4.86 -11.25 14.60
C ASP A 185 5.84 -10.83 13.49
N ARG A 186 5.38 -10.89 12.22
CA ARG A 186 6.20 -10.49 11.09
C ARG A 186 6.50 -8.99 11.08
N HIS A 187 5.51 -8.14 11.38
CA HIS A 187 5.72 -6.70 11.49
C HIS A 187 6.66 -6.35 12.64
N GLU A 188 6.44 -6.95 13.81
CA GLU A 188 7.27 -6.74 14.99
C GLU A 188 8.73 -7.12 14.71
N ALA A 189 8.99 -8.25 14.06
CA ALA A 189 10.32 -8.67 13.65
C ALA A 189 10.96 -7.69 12.63
N GLU A 190 10.17 -7.16 11.69
CA GLU A 190 10.66 -6.15 10.75
C GLU A 190 11.02 -4.83 11.45
N TRP A 191 10.23 -4.37 12.43
CA TRP A 191 10.52 -3.17 13.22
C TRP A 191 11.76 -3.34 14.10
N GLU A 192 11.96 -4.53 14.65
CA GLU A 192 13.14 -4.84 15.46
C GLU A 192 14.41 -4.73 14.63
N LEU A 193 14.44 -5.33 13.44
CA LEU A 193 15.58 -5.34 12.52
C LEU A 193 15.84 -3.98 11.85
N ALA A 194 14.82 -3.14 11.70
CA ALA A 194 14.95 -1.86 11.04
C ALA A 194 15.74 -0.84 11.89
N ASP A 195 16.63 -0.08 11.26
CA ASP A 195 17.27 1.10 11.87
C ASP A 195 16.32 2.30 11.88
N LYS A 196 15.45 2.41 10.85
CA LYS A 196 14.37 3.40 10.75
C LYS A 196 13.09 2.78 10.20
N VAL A 197 11.96 3.26 10.73
CA VAL A 197 10.62 2.95 10.25
C VAL A 197 9.99 4.24 9.73
N ILE A 198 9.61 4.26 8.47
CA ILE A 198 8.94 5.41 7.84
C ILE A 198 7.44 5.18 7.88
N VAL A 199 6.71 6.17 8.35
CA VAL A 199 5.25 6.21 8.36
C VAL A 199 4.73 7.45 7.63
N ASN A 200 3.49 7.41 7.16
CA ASN A 200 2.90 8.47 6.35
C ASN A 200 2.21 9.59 7.15
N SER A 201 2.03 9.42 8.46
CA SER A 201 1.30 10.38 9.30
C SER A 201 1.72 10.30 10.76
N GLU A 202 1.44 11.35 11.51
CA GLU A 202 1.63 11.37 12.96
C GLU A 202 0.70 10.36 13.67
N PHE A 203 -0.51 10.13 13.13
CA PHE A 203 -1.39 9.08 13.61
C PHE A 203 -0.72 7.69 13.55
N SER A 204 -0.14 7.33 12.40
CA SER A 204 0.59 6.07 12.24
C SER A 204 1.82 6.00 13.17
N ARG A 205 2.51 7.14 13.38
CA ARG A 205 3.63 7.22 14.31
C ARG A 205 3.20 6.88 15.74
N GLN A 206 2.14 7.50 16.24
CA GLN A 206 1.62 7.25 17.60
C GLN A 206 1.13 5.80 17.74
N ALA A 207 0.47 5.28 16.71
CA ALA A 207 0.02 3.90 16.66
C ALA A 207 1.18 2.89 16.77
N LEU A 208 2.30 3.13 16.10
CA LEU A 208 3.47 2.26 16.21
C LEU A 208 4.16 2.39 17.60
N ILE A 209 4.23 3.60 18.15
CA ILE A 209 4.77 3.81 19.51
C ILE A 209 3.94 3.03 20.53
N SER A 210 2.61 3.05 20.43
CA SER A 210 1.74 2.29 21.34
C SER A 210 1.90 0.77 21.22
N GLN A 211 2.44 0.30 20.08
CA GLN A 211 2.78 -1.10 19.82
C GLN A 211 4.24 -1.46 20.17
N GLY A 212 4.98 -0.54 20.81
CA GLY A 212 6.33 -0.79 21.33
C GLY A 212 7.48 -0.38 20.39
N VAL A 213 7.21 0.22 19.22
CA VAL A 213 8.28 0.73 18.36
C VAL A 213 8.92 1.96 19.00
N ILE A 214 10.24 1.94 19.12
CA ILE A 214 10.99 3.03 19.75
C ILE A 214 10.85 4.32 18.92
N SER A 215 10.37 5.39 19.57
CA SER A 215 10.01 6.66 18.92
C SER A 215 11.12 7.26 18.03
N ASN A 216 12.38 7.13 18.43
CA ASN A 216 13.52 7.66 17.66
C ASN A 216 13.82 6.86 16.39
N LYS A 217 13.30 5.64 16.26
CA LYS A 217 13.35 4.86 15.00
C LYS A 217 12.35 5.37 13.97
N ILE A 218 11.27 6.05 14.39
CA ILE A 218 10.16 6.40 13.51
C ILE A 218 10.38 7.78 12.89
N ALA A 219 10.25 7.87 11.57
CA ALA A 219 10.22 9.11 10.81
C ALA A 219 8.90 9.26 10.07
N VAL A 220 8.30 10.45 10.13
CA VAL A 220 7.06 10.75 9.39
C VAL A 220 7.41 11.40 8.06
N ILE A 221 7.04 10.73 6.97
CA ILE A 221 7.15 11.24 5.60
C ILE A 221 5.77 11.10 4.95
N PRO A 222 5.01 12.19 4.81
CA PRO A 222 3.69 12.13 4.19
C PRO A 222 3.75 11.63 2.74
N LEU A 223 2.67 10.96 2.31
CA LEU A 223 2.55 10.52 0.93
C LEU A 223 2.57 11.71 -0.01
N ALA A 224 3.39 11.62 -1.07
CA ALA A 224 3.48 12.63 -2.10
C ALA A 224 2.43 12.38 -3.20
N TYR A 225 1.85 13.45 -3.71
CA TYR A 225 1.03 13.44 -4.91
C TYR A 225 1.72 14.25 -6.01
N GLU A 226 1.86 13.65 -7.18
CA GLU A 226 2.42 14.30 -8.37
C GLU A 226 1.27 14.51 -9.36
N PRO A 227 0.69 15.70 -9.48
CA PRO A 227 -0.40 15.96 -10.41
C PRO A 227 0.10 15.84 -11.85
N GLN A 228 -0.62 15.08 -12.67
CA GLN A 228 -0.27 14.93 -14.10
C GLN A 228 -0.64 16.18 -14.93
N VAL A 229 -1.61 16.93 -14.45
CA VAL A 229 -2.05 18.22 -15.02
C VAL A 229 -2.31 19.14 -13.83
N GLN A 230 -1.77 20.35 -13.86
CA GLN A 230 -2.21 21.37 -12.91
C GLN A 230 -3.61 21.81 -13.35
N PRO A 231 -4.66 21.52 -12.59
CA PRO A 231 -5.96 22.08 -12.89
C PRO A 231 -5.88 23.60 -12.73
N GLU A 232 -6.33 24.35 -13.73
CA GLU A 232 -6.64 25.75 -13.54
C GLU A 232 -7.76 25.85 -12.49
N ILE A 233 -7.37 26.18 -11.28
CA ILE A 233 -8.35 26.45 -10.21
C ILE A 233 -8.98 27.78 -10.55
N GLN A 234 -10.16 27.75 -11.17
CA GLN A 234 -11.01 28.94 -11.22
C GLN A 234 -11.52 29.17 -9.81
N GLU A 235 -10.98 30.18 -9.14
CA GLU A 235 -11.53 30.67 -7.88
C GLU A 235 -12.92 31.22 -8.13
N ASN A 236 -13.93 30.39 -7.87
CA ASN A 236 -15.31 30.87 -7.80
C ASN A 236 -15.47 31.57 -6.46
N GLU A 237 -15.43 32.91 -6.46
CA GLU A 237 -15.59 33.76 -5.27
C GLU A 237 -16.90 33.60 -4.52
N LYS A 238 -17.88 32.87 -5.06
CA LYS A 238 -19.20 32.66 -4.42
C LYS A 238 -19.34 31.27 -3.86
N THR A 239 -19.60 31.20 -2.56
CA THR A 239 -20.00 29.93 -1.92
C THR A 239 -21.21 29.36 -2.66
N PRO A 240 -21.13 28.14 -3.20
CA PRO A 240 -22.23 27.56 -3.95
C PRO A 240 -23.43 27.30 -3.02
N VAL A 241 -24.63 27.74 -3.41
CA VAL A 241 -25.88 27.42 -2.73
C VAL A 241 -26.41 26.13 -3.36
N PHE A 242 -26.65 25.12 -2.53
CA PHE A 242 -27.27 23.86 -2.93
C PHE A 242 -28.77 23.87 -2.67
N THR A 243 -29.52 23.33 -3.61
CA THR A 243 -31.01 23.24 -3.57
C THR A 243 -31.45 21.92 -4.15
N ASN A 244 -32.72 21.55 -4.04
CA ASN A 244 -33.28 20.34 -4.64
C ASN A 244 -33.18 20.30 -6.17
N VAL A 245 -33.10 21.46 -6.84
CA VAL A 245 -32.83 21.56 -8.30
C VAL A 245 -31.33 21.60 -8.62
N ARG A 246 -30.46 21.89 -7.65
CA ARG A 246 -29.01 21.87 -7.74
C ARG A 246 -28.41 21.19 -6.51
N PRO A 247 -28.55 19.87 -6.38
CA PRO A 247 -28.04 19.16 -5.22
C PRO A 247 -26.51 19.19 -5.13
N LEU A 248 -25.98 19.06 -3.92
CA LEU A 248 -24.58 18.75 -3.69
C LEU A 248 -24.30 17.35 -4.22
N LYS A 249 -23.37 17.22 -5.15
CA LYS A 249 -22.91 15.92 -5.65
C LYS A 249 -21.66 15.50 -4.88
N VAL A 250 -21.77 14.38 -4.18
CA VAL A 250 -20.68 13.78 -3.39
C VAL A 250 -20.24 12.50 -4.07
N LEU A 251 -18.93 12.37 -4.32
CA LEU A 251 -18.33 11.13 -4.81
C LEU A 251 -17.61 10.44 -3.65
N TYR A 252 -18.03 9.21 -3.33
CA TYR A 252 -17.25 8.28 -2.53
C TYR A 252 -16.52 7.31 -3.46
N LEU A 253 -15.18 7.35 -3.45
CA LEU A 253 -14.35 6.51 -4.30
C LEU A 253 -13.45 5.61 -3.45
N GLY A 254 -13.65 4.30 -3.48
CA GLY A 254 -12.82 3.34 -2.73
C GLY A 254 -13.57 2.08 -2.29
N GLN A 255 -12.94 1.29 -1.43
CA GLN A 255 -13.60 0.12 -0.85
C GLN A 255 -14.73 0.55 0.09
N VAL A 256 -15.94 0.02 -0.15
CA VAL A 256 -17.14 0.31 0.66
C VAL A 256 -17.12 -0.61 1.88
N ASN A 257 -16.51 -0.15 2.97
CA ASN A 257 -16.39 -0.91 4.22
C ASN A 257 -16.32 0.02 5.43
N LEU A 258 -16.42 -0.55 6.65
CA LEU A 258 -16.37 0.22 7.90
C LEU A 258 -15.06 0.98 8.07
N ARG A 259 -13.92 0.39 7.67
CA ARG A 259 -12.60 1.02 7.73
C ARG A 259 -12.54 2.36 6.98
N LYS A 260 -13.32 2.49 5.91
CA LYS A 260 -13.36 3.69 5.05
C LYS A 260 -14.49 4.65 5.41
N GLY A 261 -15.24 4.38 6.47
CA GLY A 261 -16.21 5.31 7.02
C GLY A 261 -17.51 5.45 6.23
N ILE A 262 -17.88 4.47 5.41
CA ILE A 262 -19.14 4.54 4.62
C ILE A 262 -20.36 4.69 5.50
N GLN A 263 -20.38 4.09 6.69
CA GLN A 263 -21.46 4.16 7.68
C GLN A 263 -21.72 5.60 8.13
N TYR A 264 -20.69 6.41 8.28
CA TYR A 264 -20.81 7.82 8.64
C TYR A 264 -21.33 8.67 7.49
N LEU A 265 -20.90 8.39 6.26
CA LEU A 265 -21.42 9.08 5.09
C LEU A 265 -22.91 8.83 4.91
N MET A 266 -23.35 7.57 5.02
CA MET A 266 -24.76 7.20 4.91
C MET A 266 -25.61 7.82 6.02
N LYS A 267 -25.12 7.78 7.27
CA LYS A 267 -25.80 8.42 8.39
C LYS A 267 -25.92 9.93 8.20
N ALA A 268 -24.84 10.60 7.75
CA ALA A 268 -24.87 12.03 7.48
C ALA A 268 -25.89 12.37 6.37
N ALA A 269 -25.90 11.59 5.28
CA ALA A 269 -26.86 11.79 4.20
C ALA A 269 -28.32 11.68 4.67
N ALA A 270 -28.62 10.70 5.52
CA ALA A 270 -29.95 10.49 6.06
C ALA A 270 -30.45 11.64 6.97
N THR A 271 -29.59 12.51 7.48
CA THR A 271 -29.94 13.68 8.29
C THR A 271 -30.26 14.92 7.45
N LEU A 272 -29.95 14.88 6.15
CA LEU A 272 -30.17 16.03 5.27
C LEU A 272 -31.53 16.01 4.62
N PRO A 273 -32.08 17.17 4.24
CA PRO A 273 -33.33 17.24 3.49
C PRO A 273 -33.28 16.43 2.20
N GLN A 274 -34.37 15.73 1.89
CA GLN A 274 -34.44 14.90 0.68
C GLN A 274 -34.19 15.75 -0.58
N GLY A 275 -33.36 15.24 -1.47
CA GLY A 275 -33.01 15.90 -2.73
C GLY A 275 -31.89 16.94 -2.63
N LEU A 276 -31.43 17.30 -1.41
CA LEU A 276 -30.34 18.29 -1.26
C LEU A 276 -28.95 17.71 -1.60
N VAL A 277 -28.76 16.39 -1.46
CA VAL A 277 -27.50 15.68 -1.71
C VAL A 277 -27.74 14.49 -2.61
N THR A 278 -26.84 14.28 -3.56
CA THR A 278 -26.72 13.05 -4.35
C THR A 278 -25.36 12.44 -4.07
N ILE A 279 -25.32 11.14 -3.77
CA ILE A 279 -24.06 10.44 -3.44
C ILE A 279 -23.82 9.34 -4.46
N ASP A 280 -22.72 9.43 -5.18
CA ASP A 280 -22.22 8.37 -6.04
C ASP A 280 -21.19 7.53 -5.27
N VAL A 281 -21.47 6.23 -5.08
CA VAL A 281 -20.60 5.30 -4.40
C VAL A 281 -19.93 4.38 -5.42
N VAL A 282 -18.61 4.51 -5.59
CA VAL A 282 -17.84 3.77 -6.60
C VAL A 282 -16.73 2.95 -5.93
N GLY A 283 -16.81 1.63 -6.07
CA GLY A 283 -15.80 0.70 -5.58
C GLY A 283 -16.33 -0.66 -5.16
N PRO A 284 -15.45 -1.60 -4.76
CA PRO A 284 -15.87 -2.91 -4.27
C PRO A 284 -16.64 -2.80 -2.96
N ILE A 285 -17.79 -3.49 -2.88
CA ILE A 285 -18.67 -3.51 -1.71
C ILE A 285 -18.24 -4.64 -0.78
N HIS A 286 -17.90 -4.29 0.46
CA HIS A 286 -17.49 -5.22 1.54
C HIS A 286 -18.34 -5.02 2.82
N ILE A 287 -19.46 -4.35 2.73
CA ILE A 287 -20.49 -4.32 3.77
C ILE A 287 -21.55 -5.38 3.46
N SER A 288 -22.37 -5.73 4.44
CA SER A 288 -23.46 -6.71 4.28
C SER A 288 -24.55 -6.20 3.34
N GLU A 289 -25.28 -7.12 2.71
CA GLU A 289 -26.47 -6.77 1.91
C GLU A 289 -27.54 -6.05 2.73
N ALA A 290 -27.68 -6.39 4.01
CA ALA A 290 -28.59 -5.74 4.92
C ALA A 290 -28.23 -4.26 5.12
N ALA A 291 -26.92 -3.98 5.32
CA ALA A 291 -26.42 -2.62 5.44
C ALA A 291 -26.64 -1.80 4.16
N VAL A 292 -26.44 -2.41 2.98
CA VAL A 292 -26.70 -1.75 1.68
C VAL A 292 -28.18 -1.37 1.53
N LYS A 293 -29.12 -2.20 2.03
CA LYS A 293 -30.57 -1.92 1.94
C LYS A 293 -31.05 -0.86 2.94
N THR A 294 -30.29 -0.65 4.02
CA THR A 294 -30.65 0.30 5.10
C THR A 294 -30.03 1.67 4.86
N ALA A 295 -29.05 1.76 3.97
CA ALA A 295 -28.34 2.96 3.59
C ALA A 295 -29.01 3.71 2.44
#